data_c44c3828d1756d734e62d4f59a5360f0
#
_entry.id   c44c3828d1756d734e62d4f59a5360f0
#
_cell.length_a   1.000
_cell.length_b   1.000
_cell.length_c   1.000
_cell.angle_alpha   90.00
_cell.angle_beta   90.00
_cell.angle_gamma   90.00
#
_symmetry.space_group_name_H-M   'P 1'
#
loop_
_entity.id
_entity.type
_entity.pdbx_description
1 polymer ?
#
loop_
_entity_poly.entity_id
_entity_poly.type
_entity_poly.pdbx_seq_one_letter_code
_entity_poly.pdbx_strand_id
1 'polypeptide(L)'
;MPLTKIELNNVTVFHELAVEFDPGVNILLGENGVGKTHIMKLLYAACQAKKSEVTFPYKTVMVFRPDDSNLGRLVNRNADSTNGASVRVSSDDASMAMKFSQKTTKYDADVTGKASWEKQLSDLSSVFIPAKEILSNAWNLSNAVRQGNIIFDDTFSR
;
A
#
# COMPACT_ATOMS: atom_id res chain seq x y z
N MET A 1 -6.79 17.61 4.34
CA MET A 1 -5.76 17.41 3.38
C MET A 1 -5.81 16.04 2.71
N PRO A 2 -6.18 15.97 1.53
CA PRO A 2 -6.22 14.73 0.77
C PRO A 2 -4.87 14.35 0.18
N LEU A 3 -4.73 13.07 -0.14
CA LEU A 3 -3.75 12.65 -1.12
C LEU A 3 -4.18 13.21 -2.48
N THR A 4 -3.24 13.76 -3.22
CA THR A 4 -3.53 14.41 -4.51
C THR A 4 -3.15 13.54 -5.70
N LYS A 5 -2.16 12.64 -5.55
CA LYS A 5 -1.67 11.84 -6.67
C LYS A 5 -1.01 10.54 -6.22
N ILE A 6 -1.13 9.50 -7.04
CA ILE A 6 -0.28 8.31 -7.01
C ILE A 6 0.33 8.06 -8.38
N GLU A 7 1.62 7.74 -8.40
CA GLU A 7 2.35 7.37 -9.60
C GLU A 7 3.02 6.01 -9.37
N LEU A 8 2.80 5.08 -10.27
CA LEU A 8 3.33 3.73 -10.24
C LEU A 8 4.12 3.46 -11.51
N ASN A 9 5.28 2.85 -11.36
CA ASN A 9 6.06 2.36 -12.48
C ASN A 9 6.53 0.92 -12.17
N ASN A 10 6.21 0.00 -13.06
CA ASN A 10 6.51 -1.44 -12.96
C ASN A 10 6.07 -2.08 -11.63
N VAL A 11 4.90 -1.73 -11.13
CA VAL A 11 4.38 -2.24 -9.85
C VAL A 11 3.15 -3.11 -10.07
N THR A 12 3.20 -4.34 -9.58
CA THR A 12 2.11 -5.34 -9.66
C THR A 12 1.62 -5.54 -11.09
N VAL A 13 0.40 -5.16 -11.42
CA VAL A 13 -0.18 -5.26 -12.77
C VAL A 13 0.11 -4.03 -13.64
N PHE A 14 0.62 -2.97 -13.04
CA PHE A 14 0.85 -1.70 -13.73
C PHE A 14 2.26 -1.62 -14.30
N HIS A 15 2.34 -1.31 -15.59
CA HIS A 15 3.59 -0.93 -16.21
C HIS A 15 3.90 0.53 -15.89
N GLU A 16 2.92 1.39 -16.14
CA GLU A 16 2.92 2.80 -15.79
C GLU A 16 1.50 3.23 -15.45
N LEU A 17 1.33 3.97 -14.37
CA LEU A 17 0.05 4.53 -13.96
C LEU A 17 0.26 5.84 -13.21
N ALA A 18 -0.52 6.84 -13.55
CA ALA A 18 -0.66 8.06 -12.76
C ALA A 18 -2.15 8.33 -12.54
N VAL A 19 -2.55 8.52 -11.28
CA VAL A 19 -3.93 8.85 -10.90
C VAL A 19 -3.90 10.08 -10.03
N GLU A 20 -4.67 11.09 -10.39
CA GLU A 20 -4.93 12.28 -9.58
C GLU A 20 -6.24 12.12 -8.83
N PHE A 21 -6.30 12.66 -7.63
CA PHE A 21 -7.45 12.57 -6.74
C PHE A 21 -8.02 13.95 -6.44
N ASP A 22 -9.33 14.06 -6.54
CA ASP A 22 -10.07 15.25 -6.10
C ASP A 22 -10.37 15.18 -4.59
N PRO A 23 -10.57 16.34 -3.93
CA PRO A 23 -11.12 16.36 -2.60
C PRO A 23 -12.50 15.68 -2.52
N GLY A 24 -12.69 14.79 -1.55
CA GLY A 24 -13.95 14.08 -1.34
C GLY A 24 -13.94 12.65 -1.84
N VAL A 25 -14.95 12.22 -2.60
CA VAL A 25 -15.12 10.83 -3.02
C VAL A 25 -14.48 10.59 -4.37
N ASN A 26 -13.56 9.63 -4.44
CA ASN A 26 -12.94 9.14 -5.67
C ASN A 26 -13.38 7.70 -5.92
N ILE A 27 -13.83 7.39 -7.12
CA ILE A 27 -14.34 6.06 -7.48
C ILE A 27 -13.44 5.43 -8.54
N LEU A 28 -12.86 4.27 -8.21
CA LEU A 28 -12.07 3.46 -9.14
C LEU A 28 -12.97 2.41 -9.80
N LEU A 29 -13.23 2.56 -11.11
CA LEU A 29 -14.00 1.63 -11.91
C LEU A 29 -13.11 0.76 -12.80
N GLY A 30 -13.56 -0.44 -13.12
CA GLY A 30 -12.86 -1.37 -14.01
C GLY A 30 -13.18 -2.83 -13.69
N GLU A 31 -12.75 -3.72 -14.56
CA GLU A 31 -12.92 -5.17 -14.43
C GLU A 31 -12.18 -5.75 -13.23
N ASN A 32 -12.49 -7.00 -12.88
CA ASN A 32 -11.75 -7.70 -11.83
C ASN A 32 -10.31 -7.99 -12.29
N GLY A 33 -9.36 -7.86 -11.38
CA GLY A 33 -7.94 -8.12 -11.66
C GLY A 33 -7.14 -6.94 -12.20
N VAL A 34 -7.77 -5.81 -12.62
CA VAL A 34 -7.04 -4.64 -13.17
C VAL A 34 -6.25 -3.83 -12.13
N GLY A 35 -6.23 -4.23 -10.87
CA GLY A 35 -5.37 -3.62 -9.85
C GLY A 35 -6.00 -2.53 -8.98
N LYS A 36 -7.32 -2.31 -9.02
CA LYS A 36 -8.00 -1.31 -8.16
C LYS A 36 -7.63 -1.43 -6.68
N THR A 37 -7.69 -2.64 -6.16
CA THR A 37 -7.31 -2.92 -4.76
C THR A 37 -5.82 -2.66 -4.50
N HIS A 38 -4.94 -2.85 -5.49
CA HIS A 38 -3.51 -2.56 -5.35
C HIS A 38 -3.28 -1.06 -5.16
N ILE A 39 -3.99 -0.20 -5.91
CA ILE A 39 -3.92 1.26 -5.72
C ILE A 39 -4.34 1.62 -4.29
N MET A 40 -5.50 1.13 -3.83
CA MET A 40 -6.01 1.41 -2.48
C MET A 40 -5.04 0.92 -1.38
N LYS A 41 -4.45 -0.27 -1.55
CA LYS A 41 -3.45 -0.81 -0.62
C LYS A 41 -2.20 0.05 -0.54
N LEU A 42 -1.69 0.54 -1.67
CA LEU A 42 -0.52 1.43 -1.72
C LEU A 42 -0.81 2.78 -1.07
N LEU A 43 -1.97 3.38 -1.35
CA LEU A 43 -2.41 4.62 -0.71
C LEU A 43 -2.52 4.46 0.81
N TYR A 44 -3.15 3.37 1.27
CA TYR A 44 -3.25 3.06 2.69
C TYR A 44 -1.87 2.87 3.34
N ALA A 45 -0.97 2.12 2.70
CA ALA A 45 0.39 1.92 3.19
C ALA A 45 1.15 3.25 3.32
N ALA A 46 1.02 4.15 2.34
CA ALA A 46 1.60 5.48 2.39
C ALA A 46 1.02 6.32 3.53
N CYS A 47 -0.30 6.29 3.74
CA CYS A 47 -0.93 7.00 4.86
C CYS A 47 -0.43 6.49 6.23
N GLN A 48 -0.23 5.19 6.39
CA GLN A 48 0.28 4.61 7.64
C GLN A 48 1.76 4.91 7.87
N ALA A 49 2.54 5.11 6.81
CA ALA A 49 3.96 5.46 6.89
C ALA A 49 4.25 6.87 7.44
N LYS A 50 3.20 7.63 7.80
CA LYS A 50 3.33 8.88 8.57
C LYS A 50 3.85 8.65 10.00
N LYS A 51 3.71 7.44 10.52
CA LYS A 51 4.23 7.07 11.84
C LYS A 51 5.72 6.80 11.74
N SER A 52 6.50 7.29 12.70
CA SER A 52 7.97 7.13 12.72
C SER A 52 8.41 5.66 12.70
N GLU A 53 7.65 4.80 13.40
CA GLU A 53 7.96 3.37 13.52
C GLU A 53 7.57 2.57 12.26
N VAL A 54 6.78 3.16 11.35
CA VAL A 54 6.25 2.47 10.17
C VAL A 54 6.92 3.00 8.91
N THR A 55 7.65 2.16 8.20
CA THR A 55 8.19 2.54 6.89
C THR A 55 7.20 2.18 5.78
N PHE A 56 7.24 2.93 4.67
CA PHE A 56 6.39 2.69 3.53
C PHE A 56 6.57 1.27 2.93
N PRO A 57 7.82 0.78 2.71
CA PRO A 57 8.03 -0.59 2.25
C PRO A 57 7.52 -1.65 3.23
N TYR A 58 7.78 -1.49 4.52
CA TYR A 58 7.30 -2.40 5.55
C TYR A 58 5.76 -2.53 5.51
N LYS A 59 5.04 -1.37 5.54
CA LYS A 59 3.58 -1.41 5.52
C LYS A 59 3.05 -1.97 4.19
N THR A 60 3.72 -1.70 3.08
CA THR A 60 3.36 -2.29 1.79
C THR A 60 3.44 -3.81 1.83
N VAL A 61 4.54 -4.38 2.33
CA VAL A 61 4.70 -5.83 2.49
C VAL A 61 3.61 -6.41 3.40
N MET A 62 3.31 -5.76 4.53
CA MET A 62 2.26 -6.21 5.46
C MET A 62 0.87 -6.24 4.84
N VAL A 63 0.54 -5.27 3.98
CA VAL A 63 -0.79 -5.17 3.36
C VAL A 63 -0.93 -6.08 2.14
N PHE A 64 0.12 -6.24 1.35
CA PHE A 64 0.12 -7.10 0.15
C PHE A 64 0.36 -8.57 0.46
N ARG A 65 1.18 -8.85 1.48
CA ARG A 65 1.62 -10.19 1.88
C ARG A 65 2.20 -10.99 0.70
N PRO A 66 3.24 -10.45 0.05
CA PRO A 66 3.90 -11.19 -1.03
C PRO A 66 4.62 -12.42 -0.48
N ASP A 67 4.89 -13.40 -1.36
CA ASP A 67 5.63 -14.60 -1.01
C ASP A 67 6.97 -14.26 -0.36
N ASP A 68 7.33 -14.99 0.68
CA ASP A 68 8.53 -14.77 1.49
C ASP A 68 8.63 -13.38 2.13
N SER A 69 7.52 -12.63 2.17
CA SER A 69 7.48 -11.23 2.61
C SER A 69 8.46 -10.33 1.83
N ASN A 70 8.74 -10.64 0.57
CA ASN A 70 9.69 -9.92 -0.26
C ASN A 70 8.99 -8.88 -1.13
N LEU A 71 9.34 -7.61 -0.96
CA LEU A 71 8.81 -6.49 -1.74
C LEU A 71 9.10 -6.66 -3.25
N GLY A 72 10.22 -7.25 -3.61
CA GLY A 72 10.59 -7.55 -5.00
C GLY A 72 9.57 -8.40 -5.76
N ARG A 73 8.71 -9.16 -5.05
CA ARG A 73 7.61 -9.90 -5.67
C ARG A 73 6.48 -9.00 -6.22
N LEU A 74 6.47 -7.73 -5.82
CA LEU A 74 5.51 -6.74 -6.32
C LEU A 74 5.98 -6.01 -7.59
N VAL A 75 7.20 -6.30 -8.09
CA VAL A 75 7.63 -5.81 -9.40
C VAL A 75 6.78 -6.46 -10.49
N ASN A 76 6.37 -5.68 -11.49
CA ASN A 76 5.62 -6.19 -12.62
C ASN A 76 6.41 -7.31 -13.33
N ARG A 77 5.76 -8.45 -13.56
CA ARG A 77 6.41 -9.64 -14.15
C ARG A 77 6.83 -9.45 -15.59
N ASN A 78 6.20 -8.52 -16.29
CA ASN A 78 6.50 -8.20 -17.69
C ASN A 78 7.54 -7.07 -17.83
N ALA A 79 8.00 -6.50 -16.70
CA ALA A 79 9.08 -5.52 -16.73
C ALA A 79 10.42 -6.24 -16.97
N ASP A 80 11.28 -5.62 -17.77
CA ASP A 80 12.65 -6.12 -17.93
C ASP A 80 13.33 -6.22 -16.56
N SER A 81 14.10 -7.26 -16.35
CA SER A 81 14.77 -7.56 -15.07
C SER A 81 15.72 -6.44 -14.60
N THR A 82 16.12 -5.57 -15.52
CA THR A 82 16.96 -4.39 -15.25
C THR A 82 16.15 -3.17 -14.79
N ASN A 83 14.85 -3.14 -15.05
CA ASN A 83 13.99 -2.03 -14.70
C ASN A 83 13.47 -2.21 -13.28
N GLY A 84 13.81 -1.26 -12.41
CA GLY A 84 13.24 -1.19 -11.06
C GLY A 84 11.76 -0.80 -11.08
N ALA A 85 11.13 -0.96 -9.93
CA ALA A 85 9.78 -0.47 -9.67
C ALA A 85 9.81 0.77 -8.79
N SER A 86 8.85 1.64 -8.95
CA SER A 86 8.69 2.80 -8.09
C SER A 86 7.23 3.11 -7.78
N VAL A 87 7.00 3.57 -6.57
CA VAL A 87 5.72 4.11 -6.10
C VAL A 87 5.97 5.49 -5.56
N ARG A 88 5.23 6.48 -6.03
CA ARG A 88 5.21 7.83 -5.47
C ARG A 88 3.77 8.18 -5.08
N VAL A 89 3.61 8.71 -3.89
CA VAL A 89 2.33 9.25 -3.41
C VAL A 89 2.56 10.70 -3.01
N SER A 90 1.68 11.58 -3.44
CA SER A 90 1.76 13.02 -3.22
C SER A 90 0.53 13.53 -2.45
N SER A 91 0.75 14.56 -1.67
CA SER A 91 -0.25 15.46 -1.09
C SER A 91 0.06 16.89 -1.55
N ASP A 92 -0.70 17.89 -1.09
CA ASP A 92 -0.52 19.28 -1.53
C ASP A 92 0.93 19.78 -1.32
N ASP A 93 1.55 19.48 -0.17
CA ASP A 93 2.84 20.05 0.23
C ASP A 93 3.94 19.00 0.46
N ALA A 94 3.65 17.73 0.29
CA ALA A 94 4.62 16.67 0.51
C ALA A 94 4.46 15.53 -0.51
N SER A 95 5.56 14.85 -0.78
CA SER A 95 5.52 13.59 -1.52
C SER A 95 6.47 12.59 -0.89
N MET A 96 6.07 11.33 -0.93
CA MET A 96 6.89 10.21 -0.50
C MET A 96 7.00 9.21 -1.64
N ALA A 97 8.20 8.70 -1.88
CA ALA A 97 8.41 7.67 -2.89
C ALA A 97 9.25 6.53 -2.35
N MET A 98 9.00 5.33 -2.85
CA MET A 98 9.88 4.17 -2.66
C MET A 98 10.29 3.61 -4.02
N LYS A 99 11.55 3.11 -4.09
CA LYS A 99 12.11 2.42 -5.25
C LYS A 99 12.61 1.05 -4.82
N PHE A 100 12.35 0.05 -5.62
CA PHE A 100 12.76 -1.32 -5.37
C PHE A 100 12.94 -2.10 -6.68
N SER A 101 13.51 -3.29 -6.60
CA SER A 101 13.75 -4.15 -7.76
C SER A 101 13.31 -5.58 -7.46
N GLN A 102 13.33 -6.45 -8.46
CA GLN A 102 13.04 -7.88 -8.28
C GLN A 102 13.97 -8.56 -7.25
N LYS A 103 15.17 -7.99 -7.03
CA LYS A 103 16.17 -8.48 -6.06
C LYS A 103 15.93 -7.98 -4.64
N THR A 104 15.00 -7.03 -4.45
CA THR A 104 14.71 -6.47 -3.13
C THR A 104 14.10 -7.53 -2.22
N THR A 105 14.82 -7.82 -1.15
CA THR A 105 14.38 -8.79 -0.14
C THR A 105 13.66 -8.08 1.00
N LYS A 106 12.68 -8.75 1.58
CA LYS A 106 11.84 -8.20 2.66
C LYS A 106 11.30 -6.82 2.25
N TYR A 107 11.61 -5.78 3.02
CA TYR A 107 11.17 -4.40 2.82
C TYR A 107 12.36 -3.43 2.67
N ASP A 108 13.50 -3.94 2.19
CA ASP A 108 14.74 -3.15 2.00
C ASP A 108 14.67 -2.37 0.68
N ALA A 109 14.00 -1.22 0.70
CA ALA A 109 13.79 -0.35 -0.44
C ALA A 109 14.22 1.08 -0.14
N ASP A 110 14.66 1.79 -1.17
CA ASP A 110 15.00 3.21 -1.08
C ASP A 110 13.75 4.05 -0.89
N VAL A 111 13.69 4.81 0.20
CA VAL A 111 12.57 5.70 0.51
C VAL A 111 13.03 7.14 0.53
N THR A 112 12.32 8.02 -0.16
CA THR A 112 12.56 9.46 -0.18
C THR A 112 11.32 10.22 0.28
N GLY A 113 11.52 11.41 0.87
CA GLY A 113 10.42 12.30 1.28
C GLY A 113 9.76 11.93 2.61
N LYS A 114 10.26 10.93 3.36
CA LYS A 114 9.63 10.45 4.59
C LYS A 114 9.46 11.55 5.65
N ALA A 115 10.49 12.35 5.91
CA ALA A 115 10.46 13.37 6.97
C ALA A 115 9.40 14.46 6.72
N SER A 116 9.29 14.95 5.48
CA SER A 116 8.24 15.91 5.10
C SER A 116 6.85 15.26 5.15
N TRP A 117 6.74 13.99 4.75
CA TRP A 117 5.51 13.22 4.80
C TRP A 117 4.98 13.04 6.22
N GLU A 118 5.82 12.65 7.16
CA GLU A 118 5.49 12.51 8.58
C GLU A 118 4.98 13.83 9.17
N LYS A 119 5.68 14.92 8.89
CA LYS A 119 5.32 16.25 9.39
C LYS A 119 3.97 16.73 8.84
N GLN A 120 3.77 16.58 7.52
CA GLN A 120 2.57 17.10 6.84
C GLN A 120 1.32 16.29 7.14
N LEU A 121 1.46 14.99 7.34
CA LEU A 121 0.34 14.07 7.49
C LEU A 121 0.13 13.59 8.92
N SER A 122 0.73 14.25 9.92
CA SER A 122 0.63 13.87 11.33
C SER A 122 -0.80 13.59 11.78
N ASP A 123 -1.74 14.43 11.39
CA ASP A 123 -3.15 14.40 11.82
C ASP A 123 -4.06 13.54 10.90
N LEU A 124 -3.52 13.00 9.81
CA LEU A 124 -4.30 12.19 8.88
C LEU A 124 -4.72 10.87 9.54
N SER A 125 -5.99 10.58 9.60
CA SER A 125 -6.50 9.24 9.93
C SER A 125 -6.85 8.49 8.66
N SER A 126 -6.44 7.23 8.57
CA SER A 126 -6.73 6.38 7.42
C SER A 126 -7.18 4.99 7.85
N VAL A 127 -8.18 4.46 7.17
CA VAL A 127 -8.71 3.11 7.36
C VAL A 127 -8.81 2.43 6.00
N PHE A 128 -8.41 1.17 5.93
CA PHE A 128 -8.60 0.31 4.76
C PHE A 128 -9.74 -0.67 5.04
N ILE A 129 -10.79 -0.64 4.23
CA ILE A 129 -11.92 -1.56 4.31
C ILE A 129 -11.78 -2.57 3.17
N PRO A 130 -11.44 -3.83 3.44
CA PRO A 130 -11.30 -4.84 2.40
C PRO A 130 -12.66 -5.22 1.80
N ALA A 131 -12.65 -5.63 0.52
CA ALA A 131 -13.86 -5.99 -0.22
C ALA A 131 -14.56 -7.26 0.32
N LYS A 132 -13.85 -8.13 1.04
CA LYS A 132 -14.48 -9.26 1.73
C LYS A 132 -15.08 -8.78 3.03
N GLU A 133 -16.38 -8.87 3.15
CA GLU A 133 -17.09 -8.65 4.41
C GLU A 133 -16.70 -9.74 5.42
N ILE A 134 -15.82 -9.37 6.32
CA ILE A 134 -15.41 -10.24 7.42
C ILE A 134 -16.56 -10.40 8.42
N LEU A 135 -17.43 -9.42 8.48
CA LEU A 135 -18.61 -9.42 9.38
C LEU A 135 -19.59 -10.56 9.07
N SER A 136 -19.71 -11.01 7.83
CA SER A 136 -20.55 -12.17 7.49
C SER A 136 -20.04 -13.50 8.07
N ASN A 137 -18.76 -13.56 8.45
CA ASN A 137 -18.13 -14.70 9.13
C ASN A 137 -17.80 -14.40 10.59
N ALA A 138 -18.32 -13.33 11.16
CA ALA A 138 -17.94 -12.80 12.48
C ALA A 138 -18.31 -13.71 13.66
N TRP A 139 -19.26 -14.64 13.50
CA TRP A 139 -19.65 -15.57 14.57
C TRP A 139 -18.51 -16.45 15.08
N ASN A 140 -17.43 -16.63 14.31
CA ASN A 140 -16.22 -17.36 14.71
C ASN A 140 -15.00 -16.46 14.90
N LEU A 141 -15.16 -15.14 14.76
CA LEU A 141 -14.07 -14.19 14.72
C LEU A 141 -13.27 -14.16 16.03
N SER A 142 -13.96 -14.14 17.18
CA SER A 142 -13.31 -14.08 18.49
C SER A 142 -12.46 -15.33 18.80
N ASN A 143 -12.90 -16.51 18.34
CA ASN A 143 -12.15 -17.75 18.53
C ASN A 143 -10.94 -17.81 17.58
N ALA A 144 -11.11 -17.40 16.35
CA ALA A 144 -10.05 -17.39 15.36
C ALA A 144 -8.96 -16.34 15.67
N VAL A 145 -9.32 -15.17 16.20
CA VAL A 145 -8.37 -14.16 16.72
C VAL A 145 -7.57 -14.71 17.90
N ARG A 146 -8.23 -15.39 18.85
CA ARG A 146 -7.56 -16.01 20.02
C ARG A 146 -6.60 -17.14 19.64
N GLN A 147 -6.87 -17.83 18.53
CA GLN A 147 -6.03 -18.93 18.06
C GLN A 147 -4.89 -18.47 17.13
N GLY A 148 -4.78 -17.17 16.82
CA GLY A 148 -3.76 -16.66 15.91
C GLY A 148 -3.91 -17.11 14.44
N ASN A 149 -5.03 -17.80 14.13
CA ASN A 149 -5.27 -18.41 12.81
C ASN A 149 -5.93 -17.48 11.81
N ILE A 150 -6.26 -16.24 12.19
CA ILE A 150 -6.82 -15.27 11.26
C ILE A 150 -5.70 -14.46 10.67
N ILE A 151 -5.53 -14.66 9.38
CA ILE A 151 -4.69 -13.84 8.53
C ILE A 151 -5.48 -12.59 8.16
N PHE A 152 -5.72 -11.70 9.14
CA PHE A 152 -6.19 -10.36 8.85
C PHE A 152 -5.00 -9.44 8.66
N ASP A 153 -5.15 -8.50 7.76
CA ASP A 153 -4.35 -7.31 7.72
C ASP A 153 -4.38 -6.63 9.11
N ASP A 154 -3.28 -6.04 9.55
CA ASP A 154 -3.13 -5.29 10.82
C ASP A 154 -4.22 -4.22 11.06
N THR A 155 -5.05 -3.95 10.07
CA THR A 155 -6.18 -3.04 10.14
C THR A 155 -7.23 -3.45 11.17
N PHE A 156 -7.30 -4.74 11.50
CA PHE A 156 -8.32 -5.32 12.38
C PHE A 156 -7.78 -5.80 13.74
N SER A 157 -6.52 -5.54 14.05
CA SER A 157 -5.87 -6.00 15.30
C SER A 157 -5.92 -4.97 16.43
N ARG A 158 -6.87 -4.03 16.41
CA ARG A 158 -7.11 -3.09 17.50
C ARG A 158 -8.49 -3.21 18.08
#